data_0e6dd356d9eb51bdba3c582ef2f0eaa4
#
_entry.id   0e6dd356d9eb51bdba3c582ef2f0eaa4
#
_cell.length_a   1.000
_cell.length_b   1.000
_cell.length_c   1.000
_cell.angle_alpha   90.00
_cell.angle_beta   90.00
_cell.angle_gamma   90.00
#
_symmetry.space_group_name_H-M   'P 1'
#
loop_
_entity.id
_entity.type
_entity.pdbx_description
1 polymer ?
#
loop_
_entity_poly.entity_id
_entity_poly.type
_entity_poly.pdbx_seq_one_letter_code
_entity_poly.pdbx_strand_id
1 'polypeptide(L)'
;MKIKTRQLLNFAAVATTLVVSVALRSVANDTPQAVPLVQKWSDASLIATDNDWSKVPGFVGYRGDKLTTKIGVNPQQIVSDGMNSAVSVFANQSKPNSFRSGGVAEFDGIPDPVVALKGSQTASAPFLLLNLNTKGKKNVGVGYTLRDLDGSVNNAVQPVAFQYRLGTNGNFIDIPTAYVADATTGPNLATQATPVVVMLPVEAWDQYHLQVRWITANAEGSDEWVGIDDIAVVADDIPAPPTAATAEPATNPKRSAEPLRSPRDASSH
;
A
#
# COMPACT_ATOMS: atom_id res chain seq x y z
N MET A 1 64.73 -3.62 64.63
CA MET A 1 63.86 -2.60 64.01
C MET A 1 63.11 -3.21 62.83
N LYS A 2 61.86 -3.58 62.96
CA LYS A 2 61.08 -4.30 61.93
C LYS A 2 60.14 -3.32 61.25
N ILE A 3 60.37 -3.07 59.96
CA ILE A 3 59.55 -2.24 59.11
C ILE A 3 58.41 -3.10 58.56
N LYS A 4 57.14 -2.75 58.89
CA LYS A 4 55.97 -3.39 58.34
C LYS A 4 55.57 -2.66 57.04
N THR A 5 55.68 -3.36 55.92
CA THR A 5 55.18 -2.95 54.63
C THR A 5 53.67 -3.11 54.61
N ARG A 6 52.88 -2.01 54.43
CA ARG A 6 51.45 -2.03 54.16
C ARG A 6 51.25 -2.17 52.67
N GLN A 7 50.61 -3.24 52.25
CA GLN A 7 50.10 -3.43 50.89
C GLN A 7 48.78 -2.66 50.75
N LEU A 8 48.74 -1.68 49.86
CA LEU A 8 47.53 -1.01 49.40
C LEU A 8 46.89 -1.86 48.29
N LEU A 9 45.71 -2.43 48.58
CA LEU A 9 44.89 -3.08 47.55
C LEU A 9 44.15 -1.93 46.78
N ASN A 10 44.50 -1.73 45.52
CA ASN A 10 43.69 -0.95 44.59
C ASN A 10 42.57 -1.79 44.05
N PHE A 11 41.32 -1.49 44.45
CA PHE A 11 40.12 -1.97 43.79
C PHE A 11 39.85 -1.12 42.56
N ALA A 12 40.12 -1.64 41.37
CA ALA A 12 39.66 -1.03 40.14
C ALA A 12 38.17 -1.49 39.93
N ALA A 13 37.23 -0.60 40.10
CA ALA A 13 35.85 -0.79 39.76
C ALA A 13 35.70 -0.76 38.23
N VAL A 14 35.49 -1.90 37.59
CA VAL A 14 35.12 -1.98 36.18
C VAL A 14 33.62 -1.68 36.06
N ALA A 15 33.30 -0.47 35.63
CA ALA A 15 31.93 -0.08 35.26
C ALA A 15 31.60 -0.72 33.91
N THR A 16 30.86 -1.81 33.90
CA THR A 16 30.33 -2.41 32.66
C THR A 16 29.13 -1.59 32.22
N THR A 17 29.32 -0.74 31.19
CA THR A 17 28.23 -0.01 30.56
C THR A 17 27.44 -0.98 29.71
N LEU A 18 26.23 -1.33 30.13
CA LEU A 18 25.28 -2.13 29.36
C LEU A 18 24.74 -1.26 28.21
N VAL A 19 25.26 -1.40 27.01
CA VAL A 19 24.67 -0.81 25.81
C VAL A 19 23.45 -1.64 25.44
N VAL A 20 22.27 -1.17 25.81
CA VAL A 20 21.01 -1.72 25.33
C VAL A 20 20.81 -1.21 23.90
N SER A 21 21.19 -2.03 22.92
CA SER A 21 20.83 -1.80 21.53
C SER A 21 19.33 -2.06 21.36
N VAL A 22 18.54 -0.98 21.29
CA VAL A 22 17.14 -1.07 20.84
C VAL A 22 17.20 -1.38 19.35
N ALA A 23 16.97 -2.65 18.99
CA ALA A 23 16.75 -3.01 17.60
C ALA A 23 15.44 -2.35 17.14
N LEU A 24 15.54 -1.36 16.27
CA LEU A 24 14.37 -0.79 15.57
C LEU A 24 13.70 -1.94 14.81
N ARG A 25 12.51 -2.31 15.25
CA ARG A 25 11.74 -3.33 14.56
C ARG A 25 11.01 -2.67 13.40
N SER A 26 11.17 -3.24 12.23
CA SER A 26 10.35 -2.91 11.06
C SER A 26 8.93 -3.45 11.27
N VAL A 27 7.93 -2.59 11.18
CA VAL A 27 6.53 -2.94 11.41
C VAL A 27 5.71 -2.60 10.17
N ALA A 28 5.09 -3.62 9.59
CA ALA A 28 4.14 -3.49 8.49
C ALA A 28 2.70 -3.45 9.03
N ASN A 29 1.80 -2.80 8.29
CA ASN A 29 0.36 -2.91 8.47
C ASN A 29 -0.27 -3.30 7.13
N ASP A 30 -0.37 -4.60 6.88
CA ASP A 30 -0.86 -5.21 5.65
C ASP A 30 -2.37 -5.51 5.66
N THR A 31 -3.09 -4.97 6.64
CA THR A 31 -4.55 -5.14 6.76
C THR A 31 -5.26 -4.55 5.53
N PRO A 32 -5.98 -5.36 4.72
CA PRO A 32 -6.66 -4.85 3.53
C PRO A 32 -7.71 -3.81 3.87
N GLN A 33 -7.63 -2.66 3.23
CA GLN A 33 -8.52 -1.53 3.45
C GLN A 33 -9.74 -1.59 2.54
N ALA A 34 -10.91 -1.31 3.10
CA ALA A 34 -12.15 -1.22 2.33
C ALA A 34 -12.14 -0.01 1.38
N VAL A 35 -12.85 -0.14 0.26
CA VAL A 35 -13.06 0.95 -0.70
C VAL A 35 -14.45 1.56 -0.44
N PRO A 36 -14.60 2.93 -0.45
CA PRO A 36 -13.62 3.93 -0.86
C PRO A 36 -12.54 4.23 0.19
N LEU A 37 -11.37 4.69 -0.28
CA LEU A 37 -10.24 5.08 0.55
C LEU A 37 -9.62 6.37 0.03
N VAL A 38 -9.15 7.24 0.94
CA VAL A 38 -8.39 8.44 0.60
C VAL A 38 -7.18 8.54 1.54
N GLN A 39 -6.00 8.85 0.99
CA GLN A 39 -4.77 9.15 1.74
C GLN A 39 -4.08 10.39 1.16
N LYS A 40 -3.83 11.39 2.00
CA LYS A 40 -3.21 12.68 1.65
C LYS A 40 -1.95 13.00 2.45
N TRP A 41 -1.52 12.10 3.32
CA TRP A 41 -0.35 12.21 4.20
C TRP A 41 -0.33 13.45 5.12
N SER A 42 -1.44 14.18 5.23
CA SER A 42 -1.54 15.42 6.03
C SER A 42 -1.44 15.20 7.55
N ASP A 43 -1.57 13.95 8.02
CA ASP A 43 -1.37 13.58 9.42
C ASP A 43 0.04 13.01 9.63
N ALA A 44 0.98 13.91 9.99
CA ALA A 44 2.37 13.56 10.27
C ALA A 44 2.57 12.59 11.46
N SER A 45 1.55 12.33 12.26
CA SER A 45 1.64 11.37 13.37
C SER A 45 1.55 9.91 12.93
N LEU A 46 1.21 9.65 11.68
CA LEU A 46 1.07 8.31 11.13
C LEU A 46 2.43 7.59 11.01
N ILE A 47 3.49 8.31 10.61
CA ILE A 47 4.84 7.77 10.45
C ILE A 47 5.81 8.53 11.34
N ALA A 48 5.77 8.25 12.64
CA ALA A 48 6.56 8.97 13.63
C ALA A 48 7.95 8.36 13.88
N THR A 49 8.22 7.18 13.35
CA THR A 49 9.47 6.42 13.59
C THR A 49 9.88 5.69 12.32
N ASP A 50 11.18 5.65 12.05
CA ASP A 50 11.73 4.93 10.91
C ASP A 50 11.25 3.47 10.86
N ASN A 51 10.86 3.03 9.68
CA ASN A 51 10.40 1.68 9.37
C ASN A 51 9.13 1.22 10.13
N ASP A 52 8.33 2.14 10.64
CA ASP A 52 7.08 1.85 11.34
C ASP A 52 5.85 2.32 10.55
N TRP A 53 5.14 1.37 9.96
CA TRP A 53 3.87 1.57 9.24
C TRP A 53 2.64 1.17 10.06
N SER A 54 2.80 0.86 11.35
CA SER A 54 1.72 0.30 12.19
C SER A 54 0.47 1.17 12.26
N LYS A 55 0.64 2.49 12.12
CA LYS A 55 -0.46 3.47 12.15
C LYS A 55 -1.01 3.84 10.77
N VAL A 56 -0.48 3.27 9.69
CA VAL A 56 -0.93 3.55 8.32
C VAL A 56 -1.63 2.31 7.74
N PRO A 57 -2.92 2.10 8.02
CA PRO A 57 -3.62 0.87 7.65
C PRO A 57 -3.55 0.62 6.14
N GLY A 58 -3.14 -0.59 5.77
CA GLY A 58 -3.05 -1.04 4.40
C GLY A 58 -1.81 -0.60 3.64
N PHE A 59 -1.09 0.43 4.08
CA PHE A 59 0.12 0.90 3.39
C PHE A 59 1.39 0.33 4.00
N VAL A 60 2.33 -0.05 3.14
CA VAL A 60 3.67 -0.49 3.53
C VAL A 60 4.69 -0.05 2.49
N GLY A 61 5.74 0.64 2.92
CA GLY A 61 6.88 0.98 2.08
C GLY A 61 7.94 -0.12 2.12
N TYR A 62 8.56 -0.37 0.98
CA TYR A 62 9.65 -1.33 0.85
C TYR A 62 10.84 -0.71 0.15
N ARG A 63 12.03 -0.97 0.67
CA ARG A 63 13.28 -0.45 0.09
C ARG A 63 13.59 -1.01 -1.30
N GLY A 64 13.04 -2.16 -1.65
CA GLY A 64 13.20 -2.75 -2.96
C GLY A 64 14.60 -3.28 -3.26
N ASP A 65 15.28 -3.79 -2.22
CA ASP A 65 16.64 -4.34 -2.30
C ASP A 65 16.72 -5.47 -3.32
N LYS A 66 17.66 -5.38 -4.23
CA LYS A 66 17.99 -6.46 -5.18
C LYS A 66 16.82 -6.90 -6.09
N LEU A 67 15.77 -6.12 -6.21
CA LEU A 67 14.70 -6.39 -7.19
C LEU A 67 15.20 -6.25 -8.62
N THR A 68 16.22 -5.42 -8.83
CA THR A 68 17.00 -5.36 -10.05
C THR A 68 18.49 -5.20 -9.72
N THR A 69 19.35 -5.63 -10.63
CA THR A 69 20.81 -5.45 -10.53
C THR A 69 21.34 -4.41 -11.53
N LYS A 70 20.46 -3.85 -12.36
CA LYS A 70 20.79 -2.88 -13.38
C LYS A 70 20.28 -1.50 -13.01
N ILE A 71 20.98 -0.47 -13.41
CA ILE A 71 20.59 0.94 -13.35
C ILE A 71 19.73 1.26 -14.59
N GLY A 72 18.80 2.19 -14.48
CA GLY A 72 17.96 2.65 -15.60
C GLY A 72 16.96 1.60 -16.08
N VAL A 73 16.59 0.62 -15.25
CA VAL A 73 15.58 -0.38 -15.62
C VAL A 73 14.20 0.26 -15.62
N ASN A 74 13.42 -0.01 -16.67
CA ASN A 74 12.00 0.35 -16.69
C ASN A 74 11.25 -0.40 -15.56
N PRO A 75 10.67 0.32 -14.55
CA PRO A 75 10.00 -0.30 -13.43
C PRO A 75 8.78 -1.17 -13.80
N GLN A 76 8.20 -0.98 -14.99
CA GLN A 76 7.15 -1.86 -15.49
C GLN A 76 7.61 -3.32 -15.64
N GLN A 77 8.89 -3.55 -15.85
CA GLN A 77 9.48 -4.89 -16.01
C GLN A 77 9.85 -5.54 -14.68
N ILE A 78 9.83 -4.79 -13.57
CA ILE A 78 10.15 -5.30 -12.24
C ILE A 78 8.86 -5.82 -11.61
N VAL A 79 8.54 -7.08 -11.89
CA VAL A 79 7.27 -7.71 -11.47
C VAL A 79 7.38 -8.58 -10.22
N SER A 80 8.58 -8.86 -9.73
CA SER A 80 8.76 -9.66 -8.51
C SER A 80 8.08 -9.02 -7.31
N ASP A 81 7.67 -9.86 -6.35
CA ASP A 81 6.90 -9.45 -5.18
C ASP A 81 7.70 -8.69 -4.11
N GLY A 82 9.02 -8.77 -4.18
CA GLY A 82 9.88 -8.13 -3.20
C GLY A 82 9.85 -8.78 -1.81
N MET A 83 9.45 -10.06 -1.70
CA MET A 83 9.34 -10.79 -0.41
C MET A 83 10.58 -10.67 0.50
N ASN A 84 11.76 -10.43 -0.07
CA ASN A 84 13.01 -10.26 0.67
C ASN A 84 13.39 -8.78 0.83
N SER A 85 12.58 -7.84 0.37
CA SER A 85 12.84 -6.42 0.56
C SER A 85 12.51 -6.00 1.99
N ALA A 86 13.40 -5.18 2.58
CA ALA A 86 13.14 -4.64 3.90
C ALA A 86 11.95 -3.68 3.86
N VAL A 87 11.06 -3.78 4.84
CA VAL A 87 10.07 -2.73 5.14
C VAL A 87 10.86 -1.48 5.50
N SER A 88 10.53 -0.36 4.88
CA SER A 88 11.33 0.86 4.98
C SER A 88 10.44 2.09 4.92
N VAL A 89 10.77 3.04 5.77
CA VAL A 89 10.43 4.46 5.65
C VAL A 89 11.42 5.26 6.49
N PHE A 90 11.94 6.33 5.95
CA PHE A 90 12.62 7.38 6.72
C PHE A 90 11.55 8.38 7.15
N ALA A 91 11.25 8.41 8.44
CA ALA A 91 10.23 9.28 9.02
C ALA A 91 10.74 10.73 9.17
N ASN A 92 9.81 11.70 9.22
CA ASN A 92 10.04 13.10 9.62
C ASN A 92 11.11 13.82 8.79
N GLN A 93 11.12 13.65 7.48
CA GLN A 93 12.07 14.31 6.60
C GLN A 93 11.59 15.73 6.21
N SER A 94 12.51 16.66 5.98
CA SER A 94 12.18 18.05 5.65
C SER A 94 12.98 18.65 4.49
N LYS A 95 13.96 17.92 3.95
CA LYS A 95 14.92 18.45 2.97
C LYS A 95 15.14 17.52 1.80
N PRO A 96 14.15 17.36 0.89
CA PRO A 96 14.27 16.41 -0.23
C PRO A 96 15.52 16.65 -1.09
N ASN A 97 15.86 17.92 -1.41
CA ASN A 97 17.03 18.29 -2.24
C ASN A 97 18.38 17.81 -1.67
N SER A 98 18.47 17.53 -0.38
CA SER A 98 19.73 17.15 0.28
C SER A 98 19.68 15.78 0.96
N PHE A 99 18.51 15.14 1.00
CA PHE A 99 18.36 13.81 1.58
C PHE A 99 18.81 12.73 0.58
N ARG A 100 20.01 12.17 0.81
CA ARG A 100 20.74 11.34 -0.16
C ARG A 100 20.41 9.84 -0.12
N SER A 101 19.79 9.36 0.94
CA SER A 101 19.39 7.95 1.04
C SER A 101 18.32 7.63 -0.01
N GLY A 102 18.41 6.44 -0.62
CA GLY A 102 17.30 5.90 -1.43
C GLY A 102 16.40 5.00 -0.59
N GLY A 103 15.20 4.75 -1.08
CA GLY A 103 14.16 3.94 -0.44
C GLY A 103 12.81 4.65 -0.41
N VAL A 104 12.13 4.54 0.72
CA VAL A 104 10.86 5.23 0.99
C VAL A 104 11.10 6.26 2.09
N ALA A 105 10.55 7.46 1.93
CA ALA A 105 10.62 8.50 2.96
C ALA A 105 9.28 9.23 3.09
N GLU A 106 8.97 9.65 4.29
CA GLU A 106 7.93 10.63 4.56
C GLU A 106 8.57 12.01 4.71
N PHE A 107 8.06 12.96 3.95
CA PHE A 107 8.43 14.37 4.04
C PHE A 107 7.27 15.14 4.69
N ASP A 108 7.24 15.18 6.01
CA ASP A 108 6.28 15.93 6.82
C ASP A 108 6.73 17.35 7.15
N GLY A 109 8.04 17.62 7.05
CA GLY A 109 8.62 18.94 7.26
C GLY A 109 8.56 19.87 6.04
N ILE A 110 7.74 19.57 5.02
CA ILE A 110 7.45 20.42 3.87
C ILE A 110 6.00 20.94 3.93
N PRO A 111 5.63 22.02 3.21
CA PRO A 111 4.29 22.62 3.32
C PRO A 111 3.12 21.69 3.03
N ASP A 112 3.34 20.67 2.20
CA ASP A 112 2.35 19.67 1.84
C ASP A 112 3.00 18.29 2.03
N PRO A 113 2.77 17.63 3.18
CA PRO A 113 3.38 16.36 3.53
C PRO A 113 3.12 15.25 2.52
N VAL A 114 4.10 14.35 2.32
CA VAL A 114 3.98 13.30 1.32
C VAL A 114 4.89 12.11 1.63
N VAL A 115 4.48 10.91 1.21
CA VAL A 115 5.37 9.73 1.14
C VAL A 115 5.97 9.64 -0.25
N ALA A 116 7.28 9.45 -0.32
CA ALA A 116 8.05 9.50 -1.55
C ALA A 116 8.97 8.29 -1.74
N LEU A 117 9.32 8.04 -2.99
CA LEU A 117 10.22 6.98 -3.44
C LEU A 117 11.46 7.60 -4.10
N LYS A 118 12.64 7.01 -3.85
CA LYS A 118 13.89 7.36 -4.52
C LYS A 118 14.72 6.11 -4.74
N GLY A 119 15.15 5.87 -5.96
CA GLY A 119 16.10 4.82 -6.29
C GLY A 119 17.48 5.04 -5.68
N SER A 120 18.27 3.99 -5.60
CA SER A 120 19.70 4.04 -5.29
C SER A 120 20.32 2.68 -5.53
N GLN A 121 21.65 2.60 -5.43
CA GLN A 121 22.37 1.32 -5.50
C GLN A 121 21.88 0.28 -4.48
N THR A 122 21.47 0.70 -3.27
CA THR A 122 20.97 -0.19 -2.22
C THR A 122 19.45 -0.34 -2.24
N ALA A 123 18.71 0.67 -2.65
CA ALA A 123 17.28 0.65 -2.88
C ALA A 123 17.01 0.56 -4.40
N SER A 124 17.29 -0.61 -4.98
CA SER A 124 17.32 -0.75 -6.44
C SER A 124 15.97 -0.55 -7.12
N ALA A 125 14.87 -0.84 -6.40
CA ALA A 125 13.52 -0.58 -6.89
C ALA A 125 12.55 -0.38 -5.71
N PRO A 126 12.58 0.78 -5.03
CA PRO A 126 11.70 1.06 -3.91
C PRO A 126 10.25 1.16 -4.37
N PHE A 127 9.35 0.73 -3.49
CA PHE A 127 7.92 0.79 -3.79
C PHE A 127 7.07 1.05 -2.55
N LEU A 128 5.93 1.70 -2.78
CA LEU A 128 4.84 1.83 -1.83
C LEU A 128 3.75 0.82 -2.20
N LEU A 129 3.36 -0.01 -1.27
CA LEU A 129 2.33 -1.03 -1.41
C LEU A 129 1.05 -0.58 -0.70
N LEU A 130 -0.10 -0.80 -1.32
CA LEU A 130 -1.41 -0.64 -0.70
C LEU A 130 -2.20 -1.95 -0.79
N ASN A 131 -2.67 -2.41 0.36
CA ASN A 131 -3.53 -3.58 0.51
C ASN A 131 -5.00 -3.14 0.52
N LEU A 132 -5.80 -3.69 -0.37
CA LEU A 132 -7.21 -3.35 -0.57
C LEU A 132 -8.11 -4.57 -0.41
N ASN A 133 -9.32 -4.32 0.09
CA ASN A 133 -10.44 -5.24 0.06
C ASN A 133 -11.51 -4.66 -0.87
N THR A 134 -11.65 -5.25 -2.06
CA THR A 134 -12.65 -4.86 -3.06
C THR A 134 -13.85 -5.81 -3.08
N LYS A 135 -14.05 -6.63 -2.03
CA LYS A 135 -15.17 -7.57 -1.94
C LYS A 135 -16.52 -6.84 -2.05
N GLY A 136 -17.39 -7.30 -2.94
CA GLY A 136 -18.66 -6.66 -3.25
C GLY A 136 -18.53 -5.39 -4.11
N LYS A 137 -17.34 -5.07 -4.64
CA LYS A 137 -17.07 -3.87 -5.44
C LYS A 137 -16.71 -4.21 -6.88
N LYS A 138 -17.09 -3.32 -7.80
CA LYS A 138 -16.75 -3.32 -9.23
C LYS A 138 -16.31 -1.95 -9.66
N ASN A 139 -15.79 -1.81 -10.89
CA ASN A 139 -15.32 -0.54 -11.45
C ASN A 139 -14.33 0.16 -10.49
N VAL A 140 -13.36 -0.60 -9.97
CA VAL A 140 -12.39 -0.08 -9.02
C VAL A 140 -11.44 0.86 -9.74
N GLY A 141 -11.45 2.14 -9.35
CA GLY A 141 -10.57 3.17 -9.88
C GLY A 141 -9.57 3.64 -8.82
N VAL A 142 -8.35 3.98 -9.25
CA VAL A 142 -7.31 4.56 -8.41
C VAL A 142 -6.85 5.88 -9.03
N GLY A 143 -6.93 6.96 -8.25
CA GLY A 143 -6.36 8.25 -8.58
C GLY A 143 -5.22 8.59 -7.63
N TYR A 144 -4.19 9.29 -8.12
CA TYR A 144 -3.09 9.79 -7.32
C TYR A 144 -2.33 10.88 -8.08
N THR A 145 -1.48 11.62 -7.38
CA THR A 145 -0.57 12.61 -7.96
C THR A 145 0.87 12.19 -7.69
N LEU A 146 1.69 12.10 -8.75
CA LEU A 146 3.15 12.04 -8.62
C LEU A 146 3.69 13.46 -8.49
N ARG A 147 4.48 13.71 -7.44
CA ARG A 147 5.04 15.02 -7.14
C ARG A 147 6.56 14.97 -7.19
N ASP A 148 7.14 15.83 -7.99
CA ASP A 148 8.57 16.11 -7.94
C ASP A 148 8.89 16.88 -6.66
N LEU A 149 9.82 16.36 -5.85
CA LEU A 149 10.22 16.96 -4.58
C LEU A 149 11.66 17.46 -4.57
N ASP A 150 12.48 17.05 -5.55
CA ASP A 150 13.93 17.27 -5.54
C ASP A 150 14.35 18.36 -6.52
N GLY A 151 14.32 19.61 -6.06
CA GLY A 151 14.83 20.76 -6.81
C GLY A 151 16.35 20.96 -6.69
N SER A 152 17.15 19.89 -6.63
CA SER A 152 18.61 19.98 -6.61
C SER A 152 19.18 20.34 -8.00
N VAL A 153 20.48 20.55 -8.08
CA VAL A 153 21.18 20.84 -9.35
C VAL A 153 21.31 19.62 -10.25
N ASN A 154 21.15 18.46 -9.68
CA ASN A 154 21.15 17.18 -10.41
C ASN A 154 19.78 16.96 -11.03
N ASN A 155 19.75 16.13 -12.05
CA ASN A 155 18.52 15.70 -12.70
C ASN A 155 18.69 14.28 -13.21
N ALA A 156 17.65 13.46 -13.03
CA ALA A 156 17.56 12.13 -13.62
C ALA A 156 16.17 11.94 -14.22
N VAL A 157 16.06 11.07 -15.20
CA VAL A 157 14.76 10.57 -15.64
C VAL A 157 14.27 9.56 -14.59
N GLN A 158 13.20 9.91 -13.87
CA GLN A 158 12.70 9.10 -12.77
C GLN A 158 11.34 8.48 -13.11
N PRO A 159 11.32 7.25 -13.68
CA PRO A 159 10.08 6.61 -14.08
C PRO A 159 9.34 6.02 -12.88
N VAL A 160 8.01 6.03 -12.94
CA VAL A 160 7.14 5.36 -11.98
C VAL A 160 6.15 4.46 -12.70
N ALA A 161 6.07 3.20 -12.29
CA ALA A 161 5.05 2.24 -12.73
C ALA A 161 4.02 2.01 -11.63
N PHE A 162 2.80 1.71 -12.04
CA PHE A 162 1.72 1.28 -11.17
C PHE A 162 1.31 -0.14 -11.52
N GLN A 163 1.27 -1.01 -10.53
CA GLN A 163 1.08 -2.45 -10.73
C GLN A 163 0.08 -3.00 -9.71
N TYR A 164 -0.56 -4.12 -10.02
CA TYR A 164 -1.45 -4.81 -9.11
C TYR A 164 -1.13 -6.31 -9.04
N ARG A 165 -1.60 -6.99 -7.99
CA ARG A 165 -1.71 -8.46 -7.93
C ARG A 165 -2.89 -8.89 -7.08
N LEU A 166 -3.41 -10.08 -7.35
CA LEU A 166 -4.46 -10.71 -6.56
C LEU A 166 -3.83 -11.48 -5.40
N GLY A 167 -4.36 -11.30 -4.20
CA GLY A 167 -3.78 -11.89 -2.99
C GLY A 167 -2.45 -11.25 -2.60
N THR A 168 -1.59 -12.01 -1.92
CA THR A 168 -0.33 -11.52 -1.32
C THR A 168 0.92 -12.15 -1.94
N ASN A 169 0.78 -13.07 -2.88
CA ASN A 169 1.88 -13.85 -3.44
C ASN A 169 1.92 -13.75 -4.97
N GLY A 170 3.08 -14.05 -5.53
CA GLY A 170 3.31 -14.07 -6.97
C GLY A 170 3.69 -12.71 -7.54
N ASN A 171 3.88 -12.68 -8.84
CA ASN A 171 4.30 -11.47 -9.53
C ASN A 171 3.18 -10.44 -9.61
N PHE A 172 3.58 -9.17 -9.60
CA PHE A 172 2.70 -8.07 -9.95
C PHE A 172 2.46 -8.03 -11.46
N ILE A 173 1.34 -7.44 -11.85
CA ILE A 173 0.92 -7.20 -13.24
C ILE A 173 0.99 -5.69 -13.45
N ASP A 174 1.70 -5.26 -14.46
CA ASP A 174 1.82 -3.84 -14.81
C ASP A 174 0.53 -3.29 -15.41
N ILE A 175 0.25 -2.01 -15.16
CA ILE A 175 -0.84 -1.27 -15.79
C ILE A 175 -0.21 -0.16 -16.67
N PRO A 176 0.02 -0.43 -17.96
CA PRO A 176 0.78 0.46 -18.83
C PRO A 176 0.19 1.86 -18.98
N THR A 177 -1.13 2.02 -18.81
CA THR A 177 -1.81 3.32 -18.89
C THR A 177 -1.52 4.24 -17.70
N ALA A 178 -0.96 3.70 -16.63
CA ALA A 178 -0.56 4.44 -15.42
C ALA A 178 0.97 4.63 -15.32
N TYR A 179 1.71 4.26 -16.36
CA TYR A 179 3.15 4.46 -16.40
C TYR A 179 3.48 5.93 -16.69
N VAL A 180 4.33 6.52 -15.86
CA VAL A 180 4.90 7.85 -16.05
C VAL A 180 6.39 7.67 -16.33
N ALA A 181 6.83 8.04 -17.52
CA ALA A 181 8.20 7.82 -17.99
C ALA A 181 9.22 8.71 -17.27
N ASP A 182 8.79 9.91 -16.85
CA ASP A 182 9.56 10.82 -16.04
C ASP A 182 8.61 11.62 -15.14
N ALA A 183 8.75 11.43 -13.83
CA ALA A 183 7.92 12.07 -12.82
C ALA A 183 8.59 13.30 -12.18
N THR A 184 9.78 13.70 -12.66
CA THR A 184 10.58 14.79 -12.14
C THR A 184 10.94 15.79 -13.23
N THR A 185 11.33 16.99 -12.83
CA THR A 185 11.85 18.05 -13.70
C THR A 185 13.14 18.57 -13.12
N GLY A 186 14.04 18.97 -13.93
CA GLY A 186 15.29 19.53 -13.43
C GLY A 186 16.09 20.24 -14.51
N PRO A 187 17.30 20.68 -14.17
CA PRO A 187 17.84 20.88 -12.82
C PRO A 187 17.23 22.10 -12.11
N ASN A 188 17.33 22.15 -10.78
CA ASN A 188 16.88 23.27 -9.91
C ASN A 188 15.36 23.52 -9.94
N LEU A 189 14.57 22.55 -10.30
CA LEU A 189 13.11 22.61 -10.31
C LEU A 189 12.53 21.42 -9.54
N ALA A 190 11.47 21.66 -8.80
CA ALA A 190 10.64 20.65 -8.11
C ALA A 190 9.17 21.08 -8.23
N THR A 191 8.71 21.25 -9.46
CA THR A 191 7.41 21.86 -9.73
C THR A 191 6.44 20.93 -10.45
N GLN A 192 6.92 19.79 -10.93
CA GLN A 192 6.07 18.86 -11.67
C GLN A 192 5.10 18.17 -10.70
N ALA A 193 3.82 18.21 -11.06
CA ALA A 193 2.77 17.40 -10.46
C ALA A 193 2.02 16.69 -11.58
N THR A 194 2.08 15.36 -11.58
CA THR A 194 1.49 14.53 -12.63
C THR A 194 0.30 13.75 -12.04
N PRO A 195 -0.95 14.20 -12.28
CA PRO A 195 -2.11 13.45 -11.86
C PRO A 195 -2.29 12.20 -12.75
N VAL A 196 -2.58 11.08 -12.10
CA VAL A 196 -2.85 9.80 -12.76
C VAL A 196 -4.18 9.26 -12.27
N VAL A 197 -5.01 8.81 -13.21
CA VAL A 197 -6.26 8.10 -12.92
C VAL A 197 -6.29 6.83 -13.74
N VAL A 198 -6.53 5.71 -13.08
CA VAL A 198 -6.53 4.40 -13.73
C VAL A 198 -7.69 3.54 -13.22
N MET A 199 -8.32 2.80 -14.13
CA MET A 199 -9.28 1.76 -13.79
C MET A 199 -8.56 0.43 -13.69
N LEU A 200 -8.75 -0.27 -12.56
CA LEU A 200 -8.24 -1.62 -12.40
C LEU A 200 -9.05 -2.60 -13.27
N PRO A 201 -8.40 -3.65 -13.80
CA PRO A 201 -9.08 -4.63 -14.64
C PRO A 201 -10.12 -5.45 -13.83
N VAL A 202 -11.01 -6.11 -14.55
CA VAL A 202 -12.16 -6.81 -13.95
C VAL A 202 -11.76 -7.88 -12.92
N GLU A 203 -10.64 -8.51 -13.08
CA GLU A 203 -10.10 -9.50 -12.14
C GLU A 203 -9.69 -8.91 -10.77
N ALA A 204 -9.49 -7.61 -10.70
CA ALA A 204 -9.23 -6.89 -9.44
C ALA A 204 -10.51 -6.54 -8.66
N TRP A 205 -11.69 -6.80 -9.24
CA TRP A 205 -12.96 -6.57 -8.59
C TRP A 205 -13.33 -7.74 -7.66
N ASP A 206 -14.17 -7.48 -6.66
CA ASP A 206 -14.72 -8.50 -5.76
C ASP A 206 -13.66 -9.37 -5.05
N GLN A 207 -12.49 -8.78 -4.72
CA GLN A 207 -11.38 -9.47 -4.07
C GLN A 207 -11.34 -9.18 -2.56
N TYR A 208 -11.13 -10.21 -1.74
CA TYR A 208 -10.86 -10.02 -0.31
C TYR A 208 -9.49 -9.40 -0.04
N HIS A 209 -8.51 -9.69 -0.92
CA HIS A 209 -7.18 -9.14 -0.84
C HIS A 209 -6.67 -8.83 -2.25
N LEU A 210 -6.51 -7.56 -2.52
CA LEU A 210 -5.90 -7.01 -3.71
C LEU A 210 -4.72 -6.16 -3.27
N GLN A 211 -3.60 -6.28 -3.92
CA GLN A 211 -2.47 -5.38 -3.71
C GLN A 211 -2.24 -4.52 -4.95
N VAL A 212 -2.02 -3.23 -4.71
CA VAL A 212 -1.51 -2.30 -5.73
C VAL A 212 -0.21 -1.70 -5.24
N ARG A 213 0.70 -1.34 -6.16
CA ARG A 213 1.94 -0.67 -5.78
C ARG A 213 2.36 0.40 -6.77
N TRP A 214 3.00 1.43 -6.26
CA TRP A 214 3.80 2.40 -7.00
C TRP A 214 5.26 1.99 -6.86
N ILE A 215 5.97 1.83 -7.95
CA ILE A 215 7.35 1.37 -7.97
C ILE A 215 8.18 2.25 -8.91
N THR A 216 9.36 2.65 -8.44
CA THR A 216 10.40 3.27 -9.26
C THR A 216 11.64 2.38 -9.30
N ALA A 217 12.68 2.80 -9.99
CA ALA A 217 13.95 2.08 -10.04
C ALA A 217 15.12 3.06 -9.90
N ASN A 218 16.31 2.52 -9.57
CA ASN A 218 17.56 3.27 -9.58
C ASN A 218 17.81 3.80 -10.99
N ALA A 219 17.73 5.11 -11.17
CA ALA A 219 17.87 5.80 -12.45
C ALA A 219 19.33 5.92 -12.88
N GLU A 220 19.56 6.24 -14.15
CA GLU A 220 20.86 6.70 -14.62
C GLU A 220 21.07 8.15 -14.13
N GLY A 221 22.18 8.39 -13.45
CA GLY A 221 22.48 9.71 -12.87
C GLY A 221 22.18 9.81 -11.38
N SER A 222 21.68 10.95 -10.94
CA SER A 222 21.32 11.19 -9.54
C SER A 222 19.81 11.04 -9.37
N ASP A 223 19.41 9.94 -8.75
CA ASP A 223 18.00 9.69 -8.43
C ASP A 223 17.34 10.85 -7.68
N GLU A 224 16.07 11.09 -7.95
CA GLU A 224 15.25 12.14 -7.38
C GLU A 224 14.08 11.58 -6.57
N TRP A 225 13.59 12.35 -5.59
CA TRP A 225 12.45 11.98 -4.78
C TRP A 225 11.14 12.25 -5.50
N VAL A 226 10.37 11.21 -5.74
CA VAL A 226 9.01 11.29 -6.30
C VAL A 226 8.00 10.99 -5.21
N GLY A 227 7.19 11.99 -4.85
CA GLY A 227 6.07 11.85 -3.93
C GLY A 227 4.90 11.12 -4.58
N ILE A 228 4.24 10.27 -3.78
CA ILE A 228 2.97 9.62 -4.14
C ILE A 228 1.89 10.22 -3.25
N ASP A 229 1.05 11.07 -3.80
CA ASP A 229 0.14 11.91 -3.03
C ASP A 229 -1.30 11.86 -3.56
N ASP A 230 -2.24 12.45 -2.78
CA ASP A 230 -3.66 12.53 -3.13
C ASP A 230 -4.26 11.19 -3.56
N ILE A 231 -3.85 10.10 -2.91
CA ILE A 231 -4.31 8.76 -3.26
C ILE A 231 -5.79 8.65 -2.95
N ALA A 232 -6.59 8.29 -3.97
CA ALA A 232 -8.02 8.02 -3.84
C ALA A 232 -8.36 6.70 -4.54
N VAL A 233 -9.01 5.80 -3.83
CA VAL A 233 -9.56 4.56 -4.40
C VAL A 233 -11.06 4.62 -4.33
N VAL A 234 -11.73 4.44 -5.47
CA VAL A 234 -13.18 4.50 -5.61
C VAL A 234 -13.71 3.24 -6.28
N ALA A 235 -14.96 2.89 -6.03
CA ALA A 235 -15.58 1.73 -6.68
C ALA A 235 -17.12 1.83 -6.57
N ASP A 236 -17.81 1.12 -7.46
CA ASP A 236 -19.25 0.90 -7.37
C ASP A 236 -19.56 -0.36 -6.55
N ASP A 237 -20.73 -0.43 -5.94
CA ASP A 237 -21.23 -1.64 -5.32
C ASP A 237 -21.69 -2.66 -6.38
N ILE A 238 -21.44 -3.94 -6.16
CA ILE A 238 -22.08 -5.00 -6.91
C ILE A 238 -23.51 -5.16 -6.34
N PRO A 239 -24.56 -5.00 -7.16
CA PRO A 239 -25.92 -5.14 -6.67
C PRO A 239 -26.15 -6.52 -6.04
N ALA A 240 -26.82 -6.56 -4.89
CA ALA A 240 -27.23 -7.82 -4.30
C ALA A 240 -28.13 -8.60 -5.28
N PRO A 241 -28.02 -9.91 -5.36
CA PRO A 241 -28.99 -10.71 -6.11
C PRO A 241 -30.41 -10.38 -5.65
N PRO A 242 -31.40 -10.29 -6.55
CA PRO A 242 -32.76 -10.09 -6.13
C PRO A 242 -33.15 -11.17 -5.11
N THR A 243 -33.58 -10.75 -3.93
CA THR A 243 -34.08 -11.66 -2.92
C THR A 243 -35.23 -12.44 -3.58
N ALA A 244 -35.13 -13.76 -3.67
CA ALA A 244 -36.24 -14.57 -4.16
C ALA A 244 -37.46 -14.19 -3.31
N ALA A 245 -38.48 -13.63 -3.97
CA ALA A 245 -39.74 -13.33 -3.29
C ALA A 245 -40.18 -14.62 -2.61
N THR A 246 -40.34 -14.60 -1.30
CA THR A 246 -40.88 -15.73 -0.55
C THR A 246 -42.23 -16.04 -1.20
N ALA A 247 -42.34 -17.18 -1.92
CA ALA A 247 -43.59 -17.58 -2.52
C ALA A 247 -44.61 -17.65 -1.38
N GLU A 248 -45.62 -16.79 -1.43
CA GLU A 248 -46.76 -16.87 -0.53
C GLU A 248 -47.30 -18.32 -0.59
N PRO A 249 -47.49 -18.99 0.54
CA PRO A 249 -48.05 -20.34 0.49
C PRO A 249 -49.38 -20.27 -0.21
N ALA A 250 -49.51 -20.98 -1.33
CA ALA A 250 -50.73 -21.07 -2.09
C ALA A 250 -51.88 -21.41 -1.13
N THR A 251 -52.80 -20.47 -0.92
CA THR A 251 -54.02 -20.71 -0.16
C THR A 251 -54.83 -21.75 -0.92
N ASN A 252 -54.88 -22.95 -0.39
CA ASN A 252 -55.65 -24.07 -0.95
C ASN A 252 -57.13 -23.62 -0.96
N PRO A 253 -57.81 -23.52 -2.13
CA PRO A 253 -59.22 -23.15 -2.16
C PRO A 253 -60.02 -24.29 -1.50
N LYS A 254 -60.71 -23.94 -0.39
CA LYS A 254 -61.62 -24.86 0.30
C LYS A 254 -62.60 -25.44 -0.74
N ARG A 255 -62.50 -26.74 -0.98
CA ARG A 255 -63.46 -27.51 -1.77
C ARG A 255 -64.82 -27.43 -1.08
N SER A 256 -65.75 -26.66 -1.64
CA SER A 256 -67.11 -26.65 -1.21
C SER A 256 -67.70 -28.04 -1.32
N ALA A 257 -68.07 -28.63 -0.20
CA ALA A 257 -68.79 -29.91 -0.19
C ALA A 257 -70.18 -29.70 -0.73
N GLU A 258 -70.48 -30.27 -1.89
CA GLU A 258 -71.81 -30.35 -2.47
C GLU A 258 -72.63 -31.38 -1.67
N PRO A 259 -73.87 -31.08 -1.22
CA PRO A 259 -74.67 -32.02 -0.44
C PRO A 259 -75.14 -33.19 -1.29
N LEU A 260 -74.93 -34.44 -0.85
CA LEU A 260 -75.42 -35.69 -1.40
C LEU A 260 -76.98 -35.64 -1.49
N ARG A 261 -77.51 -35.66 -2.70
CA ARG A 261 -78.95 -35.98 -2.96
C ARG A 261 -79.23 -37.42 -2.66
N SER A 262 -80.19 -37.68 -1.77
CA SER A 262 -80.73 -38.95 -1.46
C SER A 262 -81.56 -39.51 -2.64
N PRO A 263 -81.50 -40.82 -2.98
CA PRO A 263 -82.37 -41.37 -3.99
C PRO A 263 -83.78 -41.57 -3.43
N ARG A 264 -84.74 -41.02 -4.14
CA ARG A 264 -86.15 -41.32 -3.87
C ARG A 264 -86.54 -42.64 -4.60
N ASP A 265 -87.21 -43.50 -3.84
CA ASP A 265 -87.91 -44.71 -4.24
C ASP A 265 -88.82 -44.40 -5.43
N ALA A 266 -88.84 -45.34 -6.41
CA ALA A 266 -89.89 -45.54 -7.39
C ALA A 266 -90.40 -46.96 -7.28
N SER A 267 -91.49 -47.05 -6.59
CA SER A 267 -92.34 -48.31 -6.69
C SER A 267 -93.63 -47.99 -7.48
N SER A 268 -94.00 -48.95 -8.28
CA SER A 268 -95.32 -49.24 -8.76
C SER A 268 -95.90 -48.44 -9.94
N HIS A 269 -95.98 -48.90 -11.12
CA HIS A 269 -97.01 -49.68 -11.79
C HIS A 269 -96.50 -50.09 -13.17
#